data_ee88eb575451b2b94c1bc6249fa2aced
#
_entry.id   ee88eb575451b2b94c1bc6249fa2aced
#
_cell.length_a   1.000
_cell.length_b   1.000
_cell.length_c   1.000
_cell.angle_alpha   90.00
_cell.angle_beta   90.00
_cell.angle_gamma   90.00
#
_symmetry.space_group_name_H-M   'P 1'
#
loop_
_entity.id
_entity.type
_entity.pdbx_description
1 polymer ?
#
loop_
_entity_poly.entity_id
_entity_poly.type
_entity_poly.pdbx_seq_one_letter_code
_entity_poly.pdbx_strand_id
1 'polypeptide(L)'
;MSTNLFDNSGYALSDSDKDIVLAKGTTVPADAATDFVTGALFIHTDGSNGTALYVNEGTTSSAAFKPVASVVTKNVELTSAEVKALRATPKEIIAAPGAGKMIVVESIALQLNYGGTNAFTETTDNLVLEYSDSGTDITAAIETTGFIDQTADTVALVYPATIAAAASATAVTNESVVLKNTGDGEIAGNAAGNNTLLVSVAYRVVTLV
;
A
#
# COMPACT_ATOMS: atom_id res chain seq x y z
N MET A 1 -24.73 9.47 -39.22
CA MET A 1 -23.39 8.92 -39.46
C MET A 1 -23.08 8.03 -38.27
N SER A 2 -22.91 6.72 -38.48
CA SER A 2 -22.48 5.81 -37.42
C SER A 2 -20.96 5.97 -37.28
N THR A 3 -20.54 6.66 -36.27
CA THR A 3 -19.12 6.70 -35.89
C THR A 3 -18.75 5.32 -35.39
N ASN A 4 -17.89 4.63 -36.07
CA ASN A 4 -17.26 3.40 -35.53
C ASN A 4 -16.38 3.80 -34.34
N LEU A 5 -16.91 3.56 -33.15
CA LEU A 5 -16.31 3.89 -31.87
C LEU A 5 -15.16 2.94 -31.47
N PHE A 6 -14.76 2.00 -32.36
CA PHE A 6 -13.74 1.02 -32.05
C PHE A 6 -12.78 0.90 -33.23
N ASP A 7 -11.56 1.33 -33.04
CA ASP A 7 -10.44 1.00 -33.92
C ASP A 7 -9.96 -0.41 -33.59
N ASN A 8 -9.64 -1.18 -34.64
CA ASN A 8 -9.30 -2.61 -34.57
C ASN A 8 -7.87 -2.87 -34.04
N SER A 9 -7.13 -1.81 -33.68
CA SER A 9 -5.72 -1.91 -33.23
C SER A 9 -5.52 -1.86 -31.72
N GLY A 10 -6.60 -1.79 -30.93
CA GLY A 10 -6.48 -1.78 -29.47
C GLY A 10 -7.55 -0.99 -28.73
N TYR A 11 -8.82 -1.11 -29.12
CA TYR A 11 -9.98 -0.64 -28.34
C TYR A 11 -9.83 0.81 -27.82
N ALA A 12 -9.77 1.77 -28.70
CA ALA A 12 -9.89 3.18 -28.37
C ALA A 12 -11.28 3.72 -28.75
N LEU A 13 -11.87 4.50 -27.87
CA LEU A 13 -13.05 5.31 -28.15
C LEU A 13 -12.57 6.71 -28.49
N SER A 14 -12.97 7.23 -29.64
CA SER A 14 -12.57 8.56 -30.12
C SER A 14 -13.77 9.51 -30.19
N ASP A 15 -13.51 10.79 -30.07
CA ASP A 15 -14.49 11.86 -30.34
C ASP A 15 -14.65 12.17 -31.85
N SER A 16 -15.37 13.26 -32.19
CA SER A 16 -15.62 13.67 -33.58
C SER A 16 -14.35 14.09 -34.32
N ASP A 17 -13.32 14.54 -33.62
CA ASP A 17 -12.03 15.00 -34.17
C ASP A 17 -11.02 13.87 -34.27
N LYS A 18 -11.45 12.65 -33.90
CA LYS A 18 -10.66 11.39 -33.83
C LYS A 18 -9.65 11.35 -32.68
N ASP A 19 -9.77 12.24 -31.73
CA ASP A 19 -8.97 12.22 -30.51
C ASP A 19 -9.48 11.16 -29.55
N ILE A 20 -8.57 10.46 -28.89
CA ILE A 20 -8.85 9.33 -28.01
C ILE A 20 -9.44 9.83 -26.68
N VAL A 21 -10.64 9.35 -26.35
CA VAL A 21 -11.35 9.62 -25.09
C VAL A 21 -11.18 8.47 -24.09
N LEU A 22 -11.13 7.24 -24.61
CA LEU A 22 -10.95 6.03 -23.80
C LEU A 22 -10.06 5.03 -24.55
N ALA A 23 -9.02 4.54 -23.88
CA ALA A 23 -8.17 3.49 -24.43
C ALA A 23 -7.89 2.42 -23.36
N LYS A 24 -7.33 1.29 -23.79
CA LYS A 24 -6.85 0.23 -22.88
C LYS A 24 -5.57 -0.41 -23.42
N GLY A 25 -4.77 -0.96 -22.53
CA GLY A 25 -3.55 -1.68 -22.88
C GLY A 25 -2.78 -2.13 -21.65
N THR A 26 -1.68 -2.84 -21.87
CA THR A 26 -0.75 -3.30 -20.83
C THR A 26 0.34 -2.29 -20.51
N THR A 27 0.43 -1.20 -21.25
CA THR A 27 1.41 -0.12 -21.03
C THR A 27 0.67 1.21 -21.06
N VAL A 28 0.80 1.98 -19.97
CA VAL A 28 0.25 3.34 -19.90
C VAL A 28 0.99 4.21 -20.94
N PRO A 29 0.26 5.02 -21.74
CA PRO A 29 0.91 5.92 -22.69
C PRO A 29 1.95 6.79 -22.00
N ALA A 30 3.11 6.95 -22.64
CA ALA A 30 4.20 7.76 -22.12
C ALA A 30 3.79 9.24 -21.99
N ASP A 31 4.47 9.98 -21.12
CA ASP A 31 4.34 11.44 -21.10
C ASP A 31 4.69 12.02 -22.49
N ALA A 32 3.97 13.07 -22.87
CA ALA A 32 4.02 13.68 -24.19
C ALA A 32 3.47 12.82 -25.36
N ALA A 33 2.76 11.72 -25.10
CA ALA A 33 1.96 11.05 -26.12
C ALA A 33 0.92 12.02 -26.72
N THR A 34 0.56 11.83 -28.00
CA THR A 34 -0.39 12.67 -28.71
C THR A 34 -1.75 11.98 -28.86
N ASP A 35 -2.74 12.75 -29.30
CA ASP A 35 -4.08 12.27 -29.70
C ASP A 35 -4.99 11.82 -28.52
N PHE A 36 -4.61 12.06 -27.28
CA PHE A 36 -5.45 11.83 -26.10
C PHE A 36 -6.01 13.14 -25.60
N VAL A 37 -7.33 13.32 -25.62
CA VAL A 37 -7.94 14.54 -25.06
C VAL A 37 -7.62 14.72 -23.59
N THR A 38 -7.63 15.95 -23.11
CA THR A 38 -7.61 16.20 -21.66
C THR A 38 -8.81 15.51 -21.02
N GLY A 39 -8.58 14.74 -19.97
CA GLY A 39 -9.59 13.90 -19.32
C GLY A 39 -9.79 12.53 -19.97
N ALA A 40 -9.05 12.17 -21.02
CA ALA A 40 -9.07 10.83 -21.58
C ALA A 40 -8.76 9.77 -20.52
N LEU A 41 -9.51 8.67 -20.54
CA LEU A 41 -9.28 7.54 -19.63
C LEU A 41 -8.45 6.46 -20.30
N PHE A 42 -7.56 5.85 -19.53
CA PHE A 42 -6.80 4.67 -19.94
C PHE A 42 -7.02 3.54 -18.95
N ILE A 43 -7.49 2.39 -19.44
CA ILE A 43 -7.63 1.15 -18.66
C ILE A 43 -6.33 0.35 -18.82
N HIS A 44 -5.56 0.28 -17.75
CA HIS A 44 -4.34 -0.52 -17.67
C HIS A 44 -4.70 -1.97 -17.31
N THR A 45 -4.68 -2.87 -18.29
CA THR A 45 -5.31 -4.20 -18.19
C THR A 45 -4.59 -5.18 -17.28
N ASP A 46 -3.33 -4.96 -16.99
CA ASP A 46 -2.52 -5.68 -15.99
C ASP A 46 -2.12 -4.80 -14.79
N GLY A 47 -2.71 -3.62 -14.69
CA GLY A 47 -2.55 -2.73 -13.55
C GLY A 47 -3.19 -3.31 -12.28
N SER A 48 -2.55 -3.08 -11.15
CA SER A 48 -2.99 -3.54 -9.83
C SER A 48 -2.81 -2.43 -8.80
N ASN A 49 -3.42 -2.60 -7.62
CA ASN A 49 -3.20 -1.71 -6.48
C ASN A 49 -3.38 -0.21 -6.80
N GLY A 50 -4.49 0.15 -7.47
CA GLY A 50 -4.81 1.53 -7.81
C GLY A 50 -4.20 2.02 -9.13
N THR A 51 -3.50 1.18 -9.88
CA THR A 51 -2.92 1.51 -11.18
C THR A 51 -3.69 0.90 -12.36
N ALA A 52 -4.94 0.51 -12.16
CA ALA A 52 -5.78 -0.06 -13.23
C ALA A 52 -6.48 1.00 -14.09
N LEU A 53 -6.63 2.23 -13.61
CA LEU A 53 -7.30 3.32 -14.32
C LEU A 53 -6.49 4.60 -14.21
N TYR A 54 -6.28 5.25 -15.36
CA TYR A 54 -5.57 6.53 -15.47
C TYR A 54 -6.44 7.56 -16.16
N VAL A 55 -6.19 8.83 -15.88
CA VAL A 55 -6.75 9.98 -16.56
C VAL A 55 -5.64 10.85 -17.15
N ASN A 56 -5.82 11.35 -18.38
CA ASN A 56 -4.91 12.32 -18.97
C ASN A 56 -5.15 13.70 -18.37
N GLU A 57 -4.20 14.21 -17.58
CA GLU A 57 -4.20 15.58 -17.05
C GLU A 57 -3.44 16.57 -17.95
N GLY A 58 -2.78 16.06 -19.00
CA GLY A 58 -2.10 16.86 -20.01
C GLY A 58 -3.04 17.36 -21.11
N THR A 59 -2.44 17.80 -22.21
CA THR A 59 -3.15 18.27 -23.42
C THR A 59 -3.20 17.18 -24.49
N THR A 60 -4.00 17.39 -25.56
CA THR A 60 -4.08 16.47 -26.71
C THR A 60 -2.73 16.29 -27.41
N SER A 61 -1.87 17.31 -27.40
CA SER A 61 -0.53 17.26 -28.02
C SER A 61 0.56 16.81 -27.03
N SER A 62 0.26 16.68 -25.76
CA SER A 62 1.22 16.31 -24.71
C SER A 62 0.48 15.69 -23.52
N ALA A 63 0.17 14.41 -23.63
CA ALA A 63 -0.54 13.69 -22.59
C ALA A 63 0.32 13.52 -21.32
N ALA A 64 -0.33 13.48 -20.16
CA ALA A 64 0.27 13.20 -18.86
C ALA A 64 -0.71 12.33 -18.04
N PHE A 65 -0.59 11.03 -18.17
CA PHE A 65 -1.49 10.09 -17.52
C PHE A 65 -1.18 9.93 -16.03
N LYS A 66 -2.19 10.18 -15.19
CA LYS A 66 -2.12 10.00 -13.74
C LYS A 66 -3.09 8.92 -13.27
N PRO A 67 -2.74 8.08 -12.29
CA PRO A 67 -3.67 7.09 -11.75
C PRO A 67 -4.85 7.79 -11.07
N VAL A 68 -6.06 7.30 -11.32
CA VAL A 68 -7.30 7.86 -10.75
C VAL A 68 -7.40 7.54 -9.25
N ALA A 69 -6.92 6.38 -8.81
CA ALA A 69 -6.86 6.03 -7.40
C ALA A 69 -5.55 6.51 -6.77
N SER A 70 -5.64 7.46 -5.84
CA SER A 70 -4.47 7.97 -5.10
C SER A 70 -4.18 7.18 -3.83
N VAL A 71 -5.16 6.48 -3.27
CA VAL A 71 -5.02 5.66 -2.05
C VAL A 71 -5.23 4.20 -2.39
N VAL A 72 -4.31 3.37 -1.96
CA VAL A 72 -4.29 1.92 -2.19
C VAL A 72 -4.39 1.22 -0.85
N THR A 73 -5.11 0.10 -0.78
CA THR A 73 -5.13 -0.76 0.40
C THR A 73 -4.31 -2.01 0.16
N LYS A 74 -3.44 -2.34 1.11
CA LYS A 74 -2.68 -3.58 1.14
C LYS A 74 -3.07 -4.39 2.37
N ASN A 75 -3.40 -5.65 2.17
CA ASN A 75 -3.69 -6.61 3.21
C ASN A 75 -2.57 -7.66 3.24
N VAL A 76 -2.01 -7.90 4.43
CA VAL A 76 -0.98 -8.93 4.67
C VAL A 76 -1.40 -9.72 5.90
N GLU A 77 -1.57 -11.02 5.75
CA GLU A 77 -1.81 -11.92 6.87
C GLU A 77 -0.49 -12.53 7.33
N LEU A 78 -0.21 -12.42 8.61
CA LEU A 78 0.93 -13.02 9.27
C LEU A 78 0.49 -14.30 9.98
N THR A 79 1.21 -15.37 9.75
CA THR A 79 1.07 -16.62 10.48
C THR A 79 1.54 -16.44 11.93
N SER A 80 1.13 -17.35 12.82
CA SER A 80 1.62 -17.36 14.22
C SER A 80 3.14 -17.37 14.32
N ALA A 81 3.82 -18.09 13.42
CA ALA A 81 5.29 -18.14 13.41
C ALA A 81 5.91 -16.79 13.05
N GLU A 82 5.34 -16.08 12.06
CA GLU A 82 5.82 -14.76 11.66
C GLU A 82 5.56 -13.72 12.76
N VAL A 83 4.38 -13.75 13.40
CA VAL A 83 4.08 -12.87 14.55
C VAL A 83 5.10 -13.05 15.66
N LYS A 84 5.46 -14.29 15.97
CA LYS A 84 6.46 -14.62 17.02
C LYS A 84 7.90 -14.30 16.64
N ALA A 85 8.17 -13.94 15.39
CA ALA A 85 9.52 -13.60 14.91
C ALA A 85 9.67 -12.12 14.54
N LEU A 86 8.67 -11.28 14.81
CA LEU A 86 8.63 -9.88 14.36
C LEU A 86 9.78 -9.01 14.86
N ARG A 87 10.44 -9.37 15.97
CA ARG A 87 11.61 -8.66 16.47
C ARG A 87 12.86 -9.00 15.66
N ALA A 88 13.14 -10.29 15.48
CA ALA A 88 14.33 -10.74 14.75
C ALA A 88 14.14 -10.62 13.22
N THR A 89 12.91 -10.72 12.75
CA THR A 89 12.57 -10.72 11.32
C THR A 89 11.32 -9.86 11.09
N PRO A 90 11.45 -8.53 11.02
CA PRO A 90 10.36 -7.65 10.70
C PRO A 90 9.65 -8.08 9.41
N LYS A 91 8.32 -7.96 9.39
CA LYS A 91 7.52 -8.39 8.23
C LYS A 91 7.30 -7.24 7.27
N GLU A 92 7.73 -7.41 6.01
CA GLU A 92 7.38 -6.46 4.95
C GLU A 92 5.87 -6.45 4.71
N ILE A 93 5.27 -5.27 4.80
CA ILE A 93 3.86 -5.00 4.55
C ILE A 93 3.69 -4.35 3.17
N ILE A 94 4.52 -3.37 2.84
CA ILE A 94 4.51 -2.68 1.57
C ILE A 94 5.93 -2.67 1.02
N ALA A 95 6.12 -3.20 -0.18
CA ALA A 95 7.42 -3.21 -0.85
C ALA A 95 7.87 -1.79 -1.21
N ALA A 96 9.18 -1.59 -1.33
CA ALA A 96 9.78 -0.32 -1.72
C ALA A 96 9.20 0.22 -3.05
N PRO A 97 8.84 1.51 -3.14
CA PRO A 97 8.08 2.05 -4.27
C PRO A 97 8.93 2.39 -5.50
N GLY A 98 10.23 2.23 -5.41
CA GLY A 98 11.19 2.58 -6.45
C GLY A 98 11.88 3.93 -6.21
N ALA A 99 12.98 4.16 -6.91
CA ALA A 99 13.83 5.33 -6.75
C ALA A 99 13.04 6.65 -6.90
N GLY A 100 13.37 7.63 -6.08
CA GLY A 100 12.72 8.96 -6.08
C GLY A 100 11.28 8.97 -5.55
N LYS A 101 10.80 7.87 -4.97
CA LYS A 101 9.43 7.77 -4.43
C LYS A 101 9.46 7.40 -2.96
N MET A 102 8.39 7.77 -2.26
CA MET A 102 8.15 7.35 -0.87
C MET A 102 6.72 6.83 -0.69
N ILE A 103 6.53 6.00 0.31
CA ILE A 103 5.23 5.54 0.76
C ILE A 103 4.71 6.51 1.84
N VAL A 104 3.47 6.98 1.69
CA VAL A 104 2.77 7.73 2.73
C VAL A 104 1.62 6.88 3.22
N VAL A 105 1.69 6.44 4.46
CA VAL A 105 0.63 5.65 5.11
C VAL A 105 -0.45 6.59 5.61
N GLU A 106 -1.71 6.28 5.33
CA GLU A 106 -2.88 7.07 5.70
C GLU A 106 -3.61 6.50 6.92
N SER A 107 -3.76 5.17 6.97
CA SER A 107 -4.41 4.48 8.09
C SER A 107 -4.01 3.01 8.13
N ILE A 108 -4.11 2.42 9.32
CA ILE A 108 -3.76 1.03 9.57
C ILE A 108 -4.87 0.38 10.40
N ALA A 109 -5.26 -0.85 10.03
CA ALA A 109 -6.05 -1.73 10.88
C ALA A 109 -5.26 -3.02 11.12
N LEU A 110 -5.15 -3.42 12.36
CA LEU A 110 -4.60 -4.71 12.77
C LEU A 110 -5.75 -5.56 13.29
N GLN A 111 -5.88 -6.80 12.83
CA GLN A 111 -6.89 -7.73 13.30
C GLN A 111 -6.21 -9.01 13.78
N LEU A 112 -6.33 -9.29 15.06
CA LEU A 112 -6.05 -10.62 15.60
C LEU A 112 -7.18 -11.55 15.19
N ASN A 113 -6.86 -12.65 14.52
CA ASN A 113 -7.75 -13.77 14.29
C ASN A 113 -7.38 -14.88 15.29
N TYR A 114 -8.23 -15.08 16.28
CA TYR A 114 -8.01 -16.09 17.33
C TYR A 114 -8.44 -17.47 16.86
N GLY A 115 -7.52 -18.41 16.77
CA GLY A 115 -7.79 -19.77 16.30
C GLY A 115 -8.47 -20.70 17.32
N GLY A 116 -8.93 -20.17 18.45
CA GLY A 116 -9.72 -20.90 19.45
C GLY A 116 -8.88 -21.66 20.48
N THR A 117 -7.55 -21.65 20.39
CA THR A 117 -6.67 -22.41 21.30
C THR A 117 -5.38 -21.67 21.57
N ASN A 118 -5.14 -21.30 22.81
CA ASN A 118 -3.97 -20.59 23.31
C ASN A 118 -3.75 -19.21 22.66
N ALA A 119 -3.89 -18.16 23.43
CA ALA A 119 -3.54 -16.80 23.03
C ALA A 119 -2.02 -16.68 22.80
N PHE A 120 -1.63 -15.60 22.14
CA PHE A 120 -0.24 -15.12 22.25
C PHE A 120 0.00 -14.64 23.69
N THR A 121 1.27 -14.60 24.08
CA THR A 121 1.72 -13.96 25.32
C THR A 121 2.79 -12.94 24.97
N GLU A 122 2.66 -11.78 25.55
CA GLU A 122 3.61 -10.69 25.41
C GLU A 122 4.01 -10.19 26.80
N THR A 123 5.16 -9.54 26.90
CA THR A 123 5.70 -9.02 28.16
C THR A 123 6.39 -7.69 27.92
N THR A 124 5.77 -6.59 27.69
CA THR A 124 6.38 -5.31 27.30
C THR A 124 6.69 -5.20 25.81
N ASP A 125 6.14 -6.11 25.02
CA ASP A 125 6.30 -6.06 23.58
C ASP A 125 5.33 -5.05 22.99
N ASN A 126 5.77 -4.25 22.03
CA ASN A 126 4.94 -3.34 21.27
C ASN A 126 5.24 -3.47 19.78
N LEU A 127 4.24 -3.23 18.95
CA LEU A 127 4.41 -3.23 17.51
C LEU A 127 4.60 -1.80 17.00
N VAL A 128 5.30 -1.67 15.89
CA VAL A 128 5.44 -0.40 15.16
C VAL A 128 5.46 -0.69 13.67
N LEU A 129 4.88 0.20 12.87
CA LEU A 129 5.21 0.27 11.44
C LEU A 129 6.34 1.28 11.28
N GLU A 130 7.38 0.90 10.53
CA GLU A 130 8.55 1.73 10.26
C GLU A 130 9.01 1.58 8.80
N TYR A 131 9.80 2.53 8.31
CA TYR A 131 10.57 2.38 7.08
C TYR A 131 11.77 1.47 7.35
N SER A 132 11.95 0.43 6.52
CA SER A 132 12.79 -0.73 6.81
C SER A 132 14.26 -0.41 7.11
N ASP A 133 14.90 0.38 6.26
CA ASP A 133 16.35 0.58 6.37
C ASP A 133 16.72 1.72 7.32
N SER A 134 15.85 2.71 7.46
CA SER A 134 16.12 3.87 8.31
C SER A 134 15.69 3.67 9.76
N GLY A 135 14.80 2.70 10.04
CA GLY A 135 14.16 2.57 11.34
C GLY A 135 13.35 3.81 11.73
N THR A 136 12.85 4.56 10.71
CA THR A 136 12.01 5.72 10.96
C THR A 136 10.57 5.25 11.20
N ASP A 137 10.09 5.45 12.41
CA ASP A 137 8.75 5.03 12.81
C ASP A 137 7.68 5.81 12.04
N ILE A 138 6.70 5.08 11.51
CA ILE A 138 5.48 5.61 10.88
C ILE A 138 4.38 5.76 11.94
N THR A 139 4.32 4.85 12.91
CA THR A 139 3.33 4.87 13.99
C THR A 139 3.99 5.13 15.34
N ALA A 140 3.22 5.59 16.31
CA ALA A 140 3.59 5.39 17.70
C ALA A 140 3.61 3.88 18.03
N ALA A 141 4.18 3.53 19.16
CA ALA A 141 4.12 2.16 19.66
C ALA A 141 2.66 1.69 19.79
N ILE A 142 2.36 0.58 19.17
CA ILE A 142 1.05 -0.08 19.20
C ILE A 142 1.10 -1.07 20.35
N GLU A 143 0.35 -0.77 21.40
CA GLU A 143 0.28 -1.62 22.58
C GLU A 143 -0.25 -3.00 22.24
N THR A 144 0.46 -4.04 22.64
CA THR A 144 0.09 -5.43 22.39
C THR A 144 -0.74 -6.02 23.53
N THR A 145 -0.58 -5.51 24.75
CA THR A 145 -1.42 -5.90 25.89
C THR A 145 -2.87 -5.52 25.66
N GLY A 146 -3.78 -6.46 25.82
CA GLY A 146 -5.20 -6.23 25.55
C GLY A 146 -5.58 -6.25 24.06
N PHE A 147 -4.61 -6.55 23.18
CA PHE A 147 -4.84 -6.75 21.77
C PHE A 147 -4.41 -8.15 21.32
N ILE A 148 -3.10 -8.44 21.32
CA ILE A 148 -2.59 -9.69 20.73
C ILE A 148 -2.76 -10.89 21.66
N ASP A 149 -2.84 -10.65 22.97
CA ASP A 149 -3.04 -11.62 24.04
C ASP A 149 -4.51 -12.05 24.22
N GLN A 150 -5.42 -11.56 23.39
CA GLN A 150 -6.84 -11.82 23.51
C GLN A 150 -7.21 -13.25 23.10
N THR A 151 -8.31 -13.76 23.67
CA THR A 151 -8.89 -15.07 23.37
C THR A 151 -10.14 -14.98 22.49
N ALA A 152 -10.25 -13.90 21.73
CA ALA A 152 -11.27 -13.63 20.72
C ALA A 152 -10.68 -12.74 19.63
N ASP A 153 -11.34 -12.71 18.47
CA ASP A 153 -10.96 -11.81 17.39
C ASP A 153 -11.03 -10.36 17.88
N THR A 154 -9.96 -9.62 17.66
CA THR A 154 -9.81 -8.25 18.17
C THR A 154 -9.22 -7.36 17.08
N VAL A 155 -9.68 -6.12 17.00
CA VAL A 155 -9.22 -5.14 16.02
C VAL A 155 -8.63 -3.93 16.73
N ALA A 156 -7.45 -3.51 16.29
CA ALA A 156 -6.82 -2.24 16.65
C ALA A 156 -6.77 -1.33 15.42
N LEU A 157 -7.28 -0.10 15.56
CA LEU A 157 -7.17 0.95 14.53
C LEU A 157 -6.04 1.89 14.93
N VAL A 158 -5.11 2.08 14.00
CA VAL A 158 -3.90 2.86 14.22
C VAL A 158 -3.78 3.92 13.13
N TYR A 159 -3.32 5.08 13.51
CA TYR A 159 -3.02 6.17 12.57
C TYR A 159 -1.53 6.47 12.60
N PRO A 160 -0.98 7.00 11.50
CA PRO A 160 0.39 7.50 11.51
C PRO A 160 0.60 8.49 12.63
N ALA A 161 1.72 8.36 13.34
CA ALA A 161 2.09 9.30 14.39
C ALA A 161 2.44 10.66 13.80
N THR A 162 2.20 11.73 14.55
CA THR A 162 2.74 13.04 14.20
C THR A 162 4.25 12.98 14.41
N ILE A 163 5.02 13.06 13.33
CA ILE A 163 6.47 13.09 13.40
C ILE A 163 6.87 14.45 13.99
N ALA A 164 7.47 14.42 15.17
CA ALA A 164 7.91 15.65 15.88
C ALA A 164 9.16 16.26 15.21
N ALA A 165 9.91 15.50 14.44
CA ALA A 165 11.05 15.96 13.67
C ALA A 165 10.92 15.48 12.22
N ALA A 166 11.31 16.32 11.26
CA ALA A 166 11.30 15.93 9.86
C ALA A 166 12.29 14.77 9.63
N ALA A 167 11.83 13.71 9.01
CA ALA A 167 12.72 12.67 8.50
C ALA A 167 13.54 13.21 7.32
N SER A 168 14.78 12.76 7.18
CA SER A 168 15.55 13.03 5.97
C SER A 168 14.85 12.41 4.75
N ALA A 169 14.82 13.11 3.62
CA ALA A 169 14.27 12.56 2.38
C ALA A 169 14.95 11.23 2.01
N THR A 170 16.25 11.10 2.25
CA THR A 170 17.01 9.86 2.04
C THR A 170 16.56 8.72 2.94
N ALA A 171 16.06 9.01 4.13
CA ALA A 171 15.62 8.00 5.10
C ALA A 171 14.25 7.38 4.76
N VAL A 172 13.50 7.95 3.82
CA VAL A 172 12.15 7.49 3.45
C VAL A 172 12.00 7.21 1.96
N THR A 173 13.03 7.57 1.17
CA THR A 173 13.01 7.37 -0.29
C THR A 173 13.34 5.93 -0.63
N ASN A 174 12.45 5.29 -1.39
CA ASN A 174 12.59 3.90 -1.84
C ASN A 174 12.67 2.88 -0.69
N GLU A 175 12.11 3.22 0.47
CA GLU A 175 12.02 2.32 1.60
C GLU A 175 10.73 1.49 1.56
N SER A 176 10.82 0.23 1.95
CA SER A 176 9.64 -0.58 2.24
C SER A 176 9.07 -0.23 3.61
N VAL A 177 7.81 -0.59 3.84
CA VAL A 177 7.18 -0.46 5.17
C VAL A 177 7.10 -1.83 5.80
N VAL A 178 7.61 -1.95 7.01
CA VAL A 178 7.64 -3.20 7.78
C VAL A 178 6.86 -3.07 9.07
N LEU A 179 6.28 -4.18 9.52
CA LEU A 179 5.79 -4.34 10.89
C LEU A 179 6.88 -5.00 11.72
N LYS A 180 7.18 -4.42 12.88
CA LYS A 180 8.24 -4.86 13.77
C LYS A 180 7.77 -4.90 15.22
N ASN A 181 8.30 -5.80 16.00
CA ASN A 181 8.21 -5.80 17.46
C ASN A 181 9.37 -5.00 18.04
N THR A 182 9.08 -3.98 18.84
CA THR A 182 10.06 -3.10 19.49
C THR A 182 10.34 -3.46 20.94
N GLY A 183 9.72 -4.53 21.46
CA GLY A 183 9.91 -5.01 22.83
C GLY A 183 11.30 -5.57 23.11
N ASP A 184 11.50 -6.08 24.31
CA ASP A 184 12.77 -6.66 24.76
C ASP A 184 12.90 -8.15 24.44
N GLY A 185 11.81 -8.81 24.01
CA GLY A 185 11.75 -10.21 23.61
C GLY A 185 10.93 -10.44 22.33
N GLU A 186 10.74 -11.68 21.97
CA GLU A 186 9.80 -12.08 20.93
C GLU A 186 8.43 -12.37 21.54
N ILE A 187 7.35 -12.08 20.83
CA ILE A 187 6.01 -12.50 21.21
C ILE A 187 5.98 -14.02 21.32
N ALA A 188 5.44 -14.54 22.40
CA ALA A 188 5.42 -15.96 22.69
C ALA A 188 3.98 -16.52 22.67
N GLY A 189 3.76 -17.68 23.28
CA GLY A 189 2.45 -18.29 23.36
C GLY A 189 1.96 -18.92 22.07
N ASN A 190 0.65 -19.01 21.89
CA ASN A 190 -0.04 -19.69 20.81
C ASN A 190 0.65 -20.99 20.36
N ALA A 191 0.74 -21.95 21.27
CA ALA A 191 1.41 -23.24 21.03
C ALA A 191 0.74 -24.04 19.90
N ALA A 192 -0.57 -23.84 19.68
CA ALA A 192 -1.30 -24.45 18.57
C ALA A 192 -0.91 -23.89 17.18
N GLY A 193 -0.31 -22.70 17.13
CA GLY A 193 0.13 -22.06 15.88
C GLY A 193 -1.01 -21.61 14.96
N ASN A 194 -2.22 -21.45 15.47
CA ASN A 194 -3.45 -21.22 14.70
C ASN A 194 -4.00 -19.79 14.79
N ASN A 195 -3.38 -18.91 15.58
CA ASN A 195 -3.70 -17.49 15.56
C ASN A 195 -2.97 -16.81 14.39
N THR A 196 -3.62 -15.85 13.73
CA THR A 196 -3.00 -15.02 12.70
C THR A 196 -3.22 -13.54 13.01
N LEU A 197 -2.40 -12.69 12.40
CA LEU A 197 -2.52 -11.24 12.46
C LEU A 197 -2.70 -10.69 11.06
N LEU A 198 -3.87 -10.14 10.75
CA LEU A 198 -4.11 -9.43 9.51
C LEU A 198 -3.70 -7.96 9.68
N VAL A 199 -2.85 -7.47 8.80
CA VAL A 199 -2.43 -6.07 8.71
C VAL A 199 -3.02 -5.48 7.45
N SER A 200 -3.88 -4.48 7.59
CA SER A 200 -4.51 -3.75 6.48
C SER A 200 -4.02 -2.31 6.51
N VAL A 201 -3.35 -1.87 5.46
CA VAL A 201 -2.75 -0.52 5.38
C VAL A 201 -3.29 0.20 4.17
N ALA A 202 -3.86 1.38 4.38
CA ALA A 202 -4.18 2.33 3.33
C ALA A 202 -3.00 3.29 3.15
N TYR A 203 -2.51 3.43 1.93
CA TYR A 203 -1.33 4.24 1.62
C TYR A 203 -1.39 4.82 0.22
N ARG A 204 -0.51 5.76 -0.06
CA ARG A 204 -0.22 6.27 -1.40
C ARG A 204 1.29 6.33 -1.64
N VAL A 205 1.67 6.31 -2.91
CA VAL A 205 3.06 6.53 -3.34
C VAL A 205 3.20 7.96 -3.83
N VAL A 206 4.21 8.68 -3.34
CA VAL A 206 4.49 10.07 -3.69
C VAL A 206 5.87 10.13 -4.34
N THR A 207 5.99 10.88 -5.45
CA THR A 207 7.28 11.18 -6.04
C THR A 207 7.89 12.39 -5.33
N LEU A 208 9.14 12.23 -4.89
CA LEU A 208 9.92 13.32 -4.31
C LEU A 208 10.64 14.09 -5.42
N VAL A 209 10.73 15.41 -5.31
CA VAL A 209 11.32 16.31 -6.31
C VAL A 209 12.67 16.80 -5.81
#